data_37c103c72836ba4d0fd3acb815151634
#
_entry.id   37c103c72836ba4d0fd3acb815151634
#
_cell.length_a   1.000
_cell.length_b   1.000
_cell.length_c   1.000
_cell.angle_alpha   90.00
_cell.angle_beta   90.00
_cell.angle_gamma   90.00
#
_symmetry.space_group_name_H-M   'P 1'
#
loop_
_entity.id
_entity.type
_entity.pdbx_description
1 polymer ?
#
loop_
_entity_poly.entity_id
_entity_poly.type
_entity_poly.pdbx_seq_one_letter_code
_entity_poly.pdbx_strand_id
1 'polypeptide(L)'
;VVGVSAEGALYIDKGKNYGVVVGQRYEVNRAVDEIRDASGNLLDTIIEPVGVIAVTRVLDQSAICTIVEGEAATGDVLKPIR
;
A
#
# COMPACT_ATOMS: atom_id res chain seq x y z
N VAL A 1 2.50 -2.85 -0.42
CA VAL A 1 3.65 -2.57 -1.29
C VAL A 1 4.77 -3.54 -0.96
N VAL A 2 5.19 -4.35 -1.92
CA VAL A 2 6.26 -5.34 -1.70
C VAL A 2 7.61 -4.86 -2.23
N GLY A 3 7.64 -3.84 -3.04
CA GLY A 3 8.89 -3.28 -3.52
C GLY A 3 8.70 -1.96 -4.24
N VAL A 4 9.78 -1.22 -4.33
CA VAL A 4 9.85 0.06 -5.07
C VAL A 4 11.05 -0.02 -6.00
N SER A 5 10.84 0.23 -7.30
CA SER A 5 11.93 0.24 -8.26
C SER A 5 12.73 1.53 -8.17
N ALA A 6 13.94 1.54 -8.75
CA ALA A 6 14.77 2.73 -8.85
C ALA A 6 14.10 3.86 -9.64
N GLU A 7 13.13 3.53 -10.48
CA GLU A 7 12.38 4.50 -11.29
C GLU A 7 11.12 5.02 -10.60
N GLY A 8 10.87 4.61 -9.35
CA GLY A 8 9.69 5.02 -8.61
C GLY A 8 8.45 4.18 -8.88
N ALA A 9 8.54 3.11 -9.65
CA ALA A 9 7.45 2.17 -9.83
C ALA A 9 7.27 1.33 -8.56
N LEU A 10 6.03 1.06 -8.20
CA LEU A 10 5.69 0.27 -7.02
C LEU A 10 5.18 -1.10 -7.46
N TYR A 11 5.56 -2.12 -6.70
CA TYR A 11 5.09 -3.48 -6.92
C TYR A 11 4.21 -3.90 -5.76
N ILE A 12 3.04 -4.46 -6.09
CA ILE A 12 2.14 -5.03 -5.10
C ILE A 12 1.97 -6.53 -5.37
N ASP A 13 1.70 -7.29 -4.34
CA ASP A 13 1.61 -8.75 -4.40
C ASP A 13 0.21 -9.25 -4.77
N LYS A 14 -0.59 -8.39 -5.36
CA LYS A 14 -1.93 -8.71 -5.82
C LYS A 14 -2.03 -8.34 -7.29
N GLY A 15 -2.50 -9.26 -8.08
CA GLY A 15 -2.64 -9.05 -9.51
C GLY A 15 -3.98 -9.53 -10.02
N LYS A 16 -4.00 -10.07 -11.23
CA LYS A 16 -5.19 -10.54 -11.91
C LYS A 16 -5.98 -11.56 -11.09
N ASN A 17 -5.28 -12.43 -10.35
CA ASN A 17 -5.91 -13.45 -9.50
C ASN A 17 -6.70 -12.86 -8.31
N TYR A 18 -6.51 -11.59 -7.99
CA TYR A 18 -7.27 -10.88 -6.95
C TYR A 18 -8.27 -9.87 -7.53
N GLY A 19 -8.43 -9.85 -8.84
CA GLY A 19 -9.35 -8.91 -9.50
C GLY A 19 -8.82 -7.50 -9.64
N VAL A 20 -7.51 -7.31 -9.53
CA VAL A 20 -6.88 -6.00 -9.71
C VAL A 20 -6.97 -5.61 -11.19
N VAL A 21 -7.32 -4.37 -11.47
CA VAL A 21 -7.45 -3.84 -12.84
C VAL A 21 -6.66 -2.54 -13.00
N VAL A 22 -6.22 -2.27 -14.23
CA VAL A 22 -5.53 -1.03 -14.58
C VAL A 22 -6.45 0.16 -14.32
N GLY A 23 -5.90 1.21 -13.70
CA GLY A 23 -6.66 2.41 -13.34
C GLY A 23 -7.23 2.36 -11.92
N GLN A 24 -7.19 1.22 -11.27
CA GLN A 24 -7.63 1.09 -9.88
C GLN A 24 -6.68 1.89 -8.99
N ARG A 25 -7.24 2.54 -7.98
CA ARG A 25 -6.46 3.33 -7.02
C ARG A 25 -6.50 2.72 -5.64
N TYR A 26 -5.39 2.89 -4.91
CA TYR A 26 -5.26 2.46 -3.53
C TYR A 26 -4.76 3.61 -2.67
N GLU A 27 -5.31 3.72 -1.47
CA GLU A 27 -4.77 4.59 -0.43
C GLU A 27 -3.62 3.86 0.24
N VAL A 28 -2.49 4.54 0.37
CA VAL A 28 -1.30 4.00 1.05
C VAL A 28 -1.33 4.46 2.50
N ASN A 29 -1.30 3.51 3.42
CA ASN A 29 -1.36 3.77 4.85
C ASN A 29 -0.09 3.28 5.52
N ARG A 30 0.36 4.02 6.50
CA ARG A 30 1.55 3.70 7.28
C ARG A 30 1.25 3.73 8.77
N ALA A 31 1.75 2.74 9.50
CA ALA A 31 1.69 2.74 10.94
C ALA A 31 2.65 3.79 11.48
N VAL A 32 2.15 4.76 12.22
CA VAL A 32 2.94 5.88 12.75
C VAL A 32 3.15 5.81 14.25
N ASP A 33 2.32 5.07 14.96
CA ASP A 33 2.44 4.90 16.40
C ASP A 33 1.69 3.66 16.86
N GLU A 34 2.00 3.22 18.08
CA GLU A 34 1.35 2.08 18.72
C GLU A 34 0.86 2.50 20.10
N ILE A 35 -0.34 2.01 20.45
CA ILE A 35 -0.92 2.24 21.78
C ILE A 35 -0.77 0.94 22.57
N ARG A 36 -0.04 1.01 23.70
CA ARG A 36 0.19 -0.14 24.56
C ARG A 36 -0.32 0.14 25.96
N ASP A 37 -0.71 -0.94 26.67
CA ASP A 37 -1.08 -0.83 28.08
C ASP A 37 0.16 -0.81 28.99
N ALA A 38 -0.05 -0.69 30.28
CA ALA A 38 1.03 -0.65 31.26
C ALA A 38 1.86 -1.93 31.31
N SER A 39 1.32 -3.05 30.83
CA SER A 39 2.01 -4.33 30.77
C SER A 39 2.75 -4.55 29.45
N GLY A 40 2.69 -3.59 28.52
CA GLY A 40 3.35 -3.67 27.24
C GLY A 40 2.53 -4.37 26.15
N ASN A 41 1.29 -4.76 26.42
CA ASN A 41 0.42 -5.37 25.43
C ASN A 41 -0.07 -4.34 24.41
N LEU A 42 0.00 -4.68 23.12
CA LEU A 42 -0.48 -3.82 22.06
C LEU A 42 -2.01 -3.75 22.10
N LEU A 43 -2.55 -2.56 22.30
CA LEU A 43 -3.99 -2.31 22.28
C LEU A 43 -4.47 -1.88 20.91
N ASP A 44 -3.69 -1.03 20.22
CA ASP A 44 -4.07 -0.50 18.93
C ASP A 44 -2.85 0.03 18.18
N THR A 45 -3.01 0.25 16.88
CA THR A 45 -1.99 0.84 16.03
C THR A 45 -2.58 2.05 15.33
N ILE A 46 -1.90 3.19 15.42
CA ILE A 46 -2.34 4.41 14.73
C ILE A 46 -1.81 4.34 13.29
N ILE A 47 -2.73 4.37 12.34
CA ILE A 47 -2.42 4.29 10.91
C ILE A 47 -2.86 5.59 10.25
N GLU A 48 -2.00 6.16 9.42
CA GLU A 48 -2.29 7.39 8.68
C GLU A 48 -2.12 7.19 7.18
N PRO A 49 -2.98 7.81 6.37
CA PRO A 49 -2.77 7.82 4.93
C PRO A 49 -1.55 8.68 4.59
N VAL A 50 -0.66 8.15 3.77
CA VAL A 50 0.57 8.84 3.34
C VAL A 50 0.60 9.09 1.85
N GLY A 51 -0.27 8.48 1.08
CA GLY A 51 -0.31 8.70 -0.36
C GLY A 51 -1.41 7.91 -1.06
N VAL A 52 -1.45 8.11 -2.36
CA VAL A 52 -2.36 7.38 -3.27
C VAL A 52 -1.54 6.86 -4.44
N ILE A 53 -1.77 5.61 -4.80
CA ILE A 53 -1.15 5.00 -5.97
C ILE A 53 -2.24 4.52 -6.94
N ALA A 54 -1.86 4.40 -8.21
CA ALA A 54 -2.76 3.87 -9.25
C ALA A 54 -2.08 2.72 -9.97
N VAL A 55 -2.85 1.70 -10.30
CA VAL A 55 -2.36 0.53 -11.03
C VAL A 55 -2.17 0.90 -12.49
N THR A 56 -0.96 0.68 -13.01
CA THR A 56 -0.61 0.95 -14.39
C THR A 56 -0.48 -0.32 -15.22
N ARG A 57 -0.17 -1.45 -14.57
CA ARG A 57 -0.05 -2.74 -15.25
C ARG A 57 -0.41 -3.87 -14.28
N VAL A 58 -1.15 -4.84 -14.77
CA VAL A 58 -1.56 -6.00 -13.98
C VAL A 58 -0.89 -7.25 -14.55
N LEU A 59 -0.25 -8.01 -13.66
CA LEU A 59 0.33 -9.31 -13.95
C LEU A 59 -0.52 -10.39 -13.26
N ASP A 60 -0.17 -11.66 -13.41
CA ASP A 60 -0.97 -12.74 -12.85
C ASP A 60 -1.04 -12.72 -11.32
N GLN A 61 0.08 -12.50 -10.65
CA GLN A 61 0.18 -12.53 -9.20
C GLN A 61 0.66 -11.22 -8.59
N SER A 62 0.88 -10.21 -9.42
CA SER A 62 1.38 -8.92 -8.96
C SER A 62 0.86 -7.81 -9.86
N ALA A 63 1.10 -6.58 -9.47
CA ALA A 63 0.76 -5.42 -10.28
C ALA A 63 1.80 -4.33 -10.10
N ILE A 64 1.93 -3.50 -11.13
CA ILE A 64 2.82 -2.34 -11.12
C ILE A 64 1.95 -1.10 -10.96
N CYS A 65 2.36 -0.24 -10.04
CA CYS A 65 1.63 0.97 -9.70
C CYS A 65 2.53 2.20 -9.79
N THR A 66 1.93 3.36 -9.90
CA THR A 66 2.63 4.64 -9.84
C THR A 66 2.06 5.49 -8.71
N ILE A 67 2.89 6.35 -8.13
CA ILE A 67 2.44 7.29 -7.10
C ILE A 67 1.67 8.41 -7.77
N VAL A 68 0.42 8.58 -7.39
CA VAL A 68 -0.44 9.67 -7.86
C VAL A 68 -0.27 10.89 -6.96
N GLU A 69 -0.14 10.64 -5.65
CA GLU A 69 -0.14 11.69 -4.65
C GLU A 69 0.62 11.17 -3.42
N GLY A 70 1.38 12.05 -2.74
CA GLY A 70 2.09 11.68 -1.52
C GLY A 70 3.26 10.74 -1.76
N GLU A 71 3.37 9.72 -0.92
CA GLU A 71 4.48 8.77 -0.97
C GLU A 71 4.02 7.34 -0.67
N ALA A 72 4.88 6.39 -0.98
CA ALA A 72 4.69 4.98 -0.66
C ALA A 72 6.05 4.31 -0.48
N ALA A 73 6.10 3.31 0.38
CA ALA A 73 7.32 2.55 0.65
C ALA A 73 6.99 1.08 0.93
N THR A 74 8.01 0.24 0.85
CA THR A 74 7.88 -1.18 1.18
C THR A 74 7.36 -1.33 2.61
N GLY A 75 6.36 -2.18 2.78
CA GLY A 75 5.72 -2.41 4.08
C GLY A 75 4.47 -1.58 4.34
N ASP A 76 4.20 -0.56 3.53
CA ASP A 76 2.96 0.21 3.65
C ASP A 76 1.75 -0.66 3.28
N VAL A 77 0.64 -0.40 3.93
CA VAL A 77 -0.62 -1.13 3.73
C VAL A 77 -1.49 -0.39 2.73
N LEU A 78 -2.08 -1.13 1.81
CA LEU A 78 -2.95 -0.56 0.78
C LEU A 78 -4.43 -0.79 1.13
N LYS A 79 -5.23 0.23 0.88
CA LYS A 79 -6.68 0.17 1.04
C LYS A 79 -7.33 0.60 -0.28
N PRO A 80 -8.24 -0.22 -0.85
CA PRO A 80 -8.90 0.15 -2.10
C PRO A 80 -9.71 1.44 -1.96
N ILE A 81 -9.63 2.29 -2.97
CA ILE A 81 -10.44 3.50 -3.08
C ILE A 81 -11.58 3.20 -4.04
N ARG A 82 -12.77 3.48 -3.60
CA ARG A 82 -13.98 3.29 -4.39
C ARG A 82 -14.40 4.58 -5.09
#